data_68ccc413b81b68c6eb4d7612dfdfe249
#
_entry.id   68ccc413b81b68c6eb4d7612dfdfe249
#
_cell.length_a   1.000
_cell.length_b   1.000
_cell.length_c   1.000
_cell.angle_alpha   90.00
_cell.angle_beta   90.00
_cell.angle_gamma   90.00
#
_symmetry.space_group_name_H-M   'P 1'
#
loop_
_entity.id
_entity.type
_entity.pdbx_description
1 polymer ?
#
loop_
_entity_poly.entity_id
_entity_poly.type
_entity_poly.pdbx_seq_one_letter_code
_entity_poly.pdbx_strand_id
1 'polypeptide(L)'
;KWGAKVVSSATTVEEALYFIGGLNAWGVFPDYLAISNGSLHGTYDPAAGQVEGIDLARTVEIADAIAPYGVAIAQHGISGTPLDKVGTFRGYGIRKGNVATLFQNVIFGLKMDPATGNAVIQDGSYVKEPHRGIPEDLWNRIVAWCDAKGYSRKSGDYKKANLPFHDPILDLPPSVQEPIVE
;
A
#
# COMPACT_ATOMS: atom_id res chain seq x y z
N LYS A 1 7.73 27.24 -12.14
CA LYS A 1 6.38 26.63 -11.96
C LYS A 1 6.43 25.22 -12.53
N TRP A 2 6.73 24.23 -11.72
CA TRP A 2 6.64 22.82 -12.05
C TRP A 2 5.23 22.37 -11.63
N GLY A 3 4.28 22.45 -12.52
CA GLY A 3 2.88 22.17 -12.28
C GLY A 3 2.22 21.41 -13.44
N ALA A 4 2.96 20.48 -14.07
CA ALA A 4 2.32 19.48 -14.88
C ALA A 4 1.74 18.41 -13.94
N LYS A 5 0.40 18.24 -13.92
CA LYS A 5 -0.21 16.99 -13.45
C LYS A 5 0.44 15.89 -14.28
N VAL A 6 1.39 15.16 -13.69
CA VAL A 6 1.84 13.90 -14.26
C VAL A 6 0.62 12.98 -14.15
N VAL A 7 -0.09 12.81 -15.25
CA VAL A 7 -1.00 11.69 -15.40
C VAL A 7 -0.06 10.49 -15.35
N SER A 8 -0.12 9.72 -14.28
CA SER A 8 0.67 8.49 -14.11
C SER A 8 0.26 7.54 -15.25
N SER A 9 1.01 7.59 -16.35
CA SER A 9 0.92 6.58 -17.40
C SER A 9 1.53 5.29 -16.86
N ALA A 10 0.99 4.15 -17.26
CA ALA A 10 1.61 2.86 -16.94
C ALA A 10 3.03 2.84 -17.49
N THR A 11 3.97 2.27 -16.74
CA THR A 11 5.36 2.09 -17.16
C THR A 11 5.40 1.25 -18.45
N THR A 12 6.20 1.66 -19.43
CA THR A 12 6.45 0.89 -20.63
C THR A 12 7.68 0.00 -20.50
N VAL A 13 7.82 -0.99 -21.38
CA VAL A 13 9.01 -1.85 -21.45
C VAL A 13 10.25 -1.01 -21.76
N GLU A 14 10.14 -0.05 -22.67
CA GLU A 14 11.23 0.83 -23.08
C GLU A 14 11.70 1.71 -21.94
N GLU A 15 10.78 2.27 -21.15
CA GLU A 15 11.10 3.07 -19.96
C GLU A 15 11.85 2.24 -18.91
N ALA A 16 11.40 1.00 -18.67
CA ALA A 16 12.04 0.11 -17.72
C ALA A 16 13.47 -0.25 -18.17
N LEU A 17 13.66 -0.62 -19.45
CA LEU A 17 14.96 -0.95 -20.02
C LEU A 17 15.89 0.26 -20.02
N TYR A 18 15.39 1.44 -20.40
CA TYR A 18 16.18 2.67 -20.39
C TYR A 18 16.66 3.02 -18.98
N PHE A 19 15.78 2.90 -17.97
CA PHE A 19 16.11 3.18 -16.58
C PHE A 19 17.17 2.21 -16.04
N ILE A 20 16.98 0.90 -16.25
CA ILE A 20 17.95 -0.12 -15.81
C ILE A 20 19.28 0.03 -16.53
N GLY A 21 19.25 0.24 -17.86
CA GLY A 21 20.46 0.44 -18.64
C GLY A 21 21.25 1.69 -18.20
N GLY A 22 20.54 2.78 -17.91
CA GLY A 22 21.15 4.01 -17.39
C GLY A 22 21.81 3.81 -16.02
N LEU A 23 21.15 3.11 -15.09
CA LEU A 23 21.74 2.77 -13.80
C LEU A 23 22.99 1.89 -13.93
N ASN A 24 22.91 0.85 -14.76
CA ASN A 24 24.04 -0.07 -15.00
C ASN A 24 25.24 0.65 -15.61
N ALA A 25 25.00 1.61 -16.52
CA ALA A 25 26.07 2.43 -17.10
C ALA A 25 26.79 3.29 -16.04
N TRP A 26 26.13 3.59 -14.93
CA TRP A 26 26.73 4.29 -13.78
C TRP A 26 27.27 3.35 -12.70
N GLY A 27 27.26 2.04 -12.96
CA GLY A 27 27.76 1.03 -12.02
C GLY A 27 26.76 0.71 -10.89
N VAL A 28 25.49 1.05 -11.06
CA VAL A 28 24.42 0.74 -10.12
C VAL A 28 23.58 -0.41 -10.66
N PHE A 29 23.53 -1.51 -9.95
CA PHE A 29 22.83 -2.74 -10.35
C PHE A 29 21.70 -3.02 -9.38
N PRO A 30 20.48 -2.58 -9.66
CA PRO A 30 19.34 -2.81 -8.77
C PRO A 30 18.85 -4.26 -8.86
N ASP A 31 18.40 -4.82 -7.72
CA ASP A 31 17.77 -6.14 -7.67
C ASP A 31 16.28 -6.07 -8.03
N TYR A 32 15.64 -4.91 -7.80
CA TYR A 32 14.20 -4.73 -7.96
C TYR A 32 13.86 -3.43 -8.64
N LEU A 33 12.82 -3.49 -9.47
CA LEU A 33 12.18 -2.32 -10.07
C LEU A 33 10.71 -2.24 -9.63
N ALA A 34 10.30 -1.09 -9.11
CA ALA A 34 8.88 -0.77 -8.91
C ALA A 34 8.34 -0.06 -10.16
N ILE A 35 7.23 -0.54 -10.68
CA ILE A 35 6.61 -0.02 -11.90
C ILE A 35 5.22 0.56 -11.62
N SER A 36 4.77 1.50 -12.46
CA SER A 36 3.39 1.95 -12.50
C SER A 36 2.59 0.98 -13.38
N ASN A 37 1.78 0.13 -12.78
CA ASN A 37 0.99 -0.90 -13.45
C ASN A 37 -0.50 -0.85 -13.08
N GLY A 38 -0.99 0.32 -12.66
CA GLY A 38 -2.40 0.52 -12.31
C GLY A 38 -2.73 0.29 -10.84
N SER A 39 -1.78 -0.14 -10.01
CA SER A 39 -2.01 -0.29 -8.58
C SER A 39 -2.19 1.07 -7.89
N LEU A 40 -3.09 1.12 -6.90
CA LEU A 40 -3.27 2.27 -6.03
C LEU A 40 -2.65 2.00 -4.66
N HIS A 41 -2.20 3.06 -4.00
CA HIS A 41 -1.71 2.98 -2.63
C HIS A 41 -2.85 3.24 -1.63
N GLY A 42 -3.03 2.35 -0.66
CA GLY A 42 -4.02 2.49 0.39
C GLY A 42 -5.19 1.53 0.23
N THR A 43 -6.31 1.87 0.86
CA THR A 43 -7.57 1.11 0.76
C THR A 43 -8.31 1.53 -0.50
N TYR A 44 -8.75 0.56 -1.29
CA TYR A 44 -9.63 0.81 -2.42
C TYR A 44 -11.03 1.16 -1.92
N ASP A 45 -11.62 2.22 -2.46
CA ASP A 45 -12.99 2.63 -2.17
C ASP A 45 -13.89 2.36 -3.41
N PRO A 46 -14.64 1.25 -3.44
CA PRO A 46 -15.53 0.94 -4.56
C PRO A 46 -16.62 1.99 -4.79
N ALA A 47 -17.07 2.67 -3.72
CA ALA A 47 -18.07 3.73 -3.83
C ALA A 47 -17.54 4.98 -4.53
N ALA A 48 -16.21 5.18 -4.50
CA ALA A 48 -15.52 6.21 -5.27
C ALA A 48 -15.10 5.74 -6.68
N GLY A 49 -15.57 4.56 -7.12
CA GLY A 49 -15.19 3.97 -8.40
C GLY A 49 -13.76 3.42 -8.44
N GLN A 50 -13.11 3.27 -7.30
CA GLN A 50 -11.77 2.67 -7.23
C GLN A 50 -11.91 1.15 -7.25
N VAL A 51 -11.25 0.53 -8.21
CA VAL A 51 -11.16 -0.92 -8.33
C VAL A 51 -9.70 -1.34 -8.37
N GLU A 52 -9.42 -2.55 -7.93
CA GLU A 52 -8.11 -3.13 -8.12
C GLU A 52 -7.84 -3.22 -9.64
N GLY A 53 -6.75 -2.60 -10.08
CA GLY A 53 -6.43 -2.42 -11.50
C GLY A 53 -5.00 -2.82 -11.86
N ILE A 54 -4.37 -3.76 -11.12
CA ILE A 54 -3.02 -4.22 -11.45
C ILE A 54 -3.06 -4.92 -12.81
N ASP A 55 -2.38 -4.31 -13.79
CA ASP A 55 -2.18 -4.87 -15.14
C ASP A 55 -1.07 -5.94 -15.09
N LEU A 56 -1.50 -7.18 -14.89
CA LEU A 56 -0.58 -8.32 -14.82
C LEU A 56 0.03 -8.67 -16.19
N ALA A 57 -0.67 -8.40 -17.30
CA ALA A 57 -0.13 -8.62 -18.63
C ALA A 57 1.07 -7.69 -18.90
N ARG A 58 0.89 -6.40 -18.64
CA ARG A 58 1.98 -5.41 -18.73
C ARG A 58 3.11 -5.73 -17.75
N THR A 59 2.77 -6.21 -16.57
CA THR A 59 3.77 -6.54 -15.54
C THR A 59 4.68 -7.68 -16.01
N VAL A 60 4.15 -8.74 -16.65
CA VAL A 60 4.95 -9.85 -17.14
C VAL A 60 5.82 -9.43 -18.33
N GLU A 61 5.28 -8.59 -19.26
CA GLU A 61 6.07 -8.07 -20.39
C GLU A 61 7.33 -7.32 -19.88
N ILE A 62 7.17 -6.48 -18.87
CA ILE A 62 8.30 -5.73 -18.29
C ILE A 62 9.22 -6.68 -17.53
N ALA A 63 8.68 -7.61 -16.72
CA ALA A 63 9.47 -8.56 -15.96
C ALA A 63 10.38 -9.42 -16.86
N ASP A 64 9.85 -9.91 -17.98
CA ASP A 64 10.62 -10.69 -18.95
C ASP A 64 11.71 -9.85 -19.63
N ALA A 65 11.42 -8.60 -19.95
CA ALA A 65 12.38 -7.70 -20.57
C ALA A 65 13.56 -7.33 -19.65
N ILE A 66 13.32 -7.17 -18.33
CA ILE A 66 14.37 -6.80 -17.36
C ILE A 66 15.06 -8.01 -16.73
N ALA A 67 14.52 -9.21 -16.85
CA ALA A 67 15.11 -10.43 -16.29
C ALA A 67 16.57 -10.67 -16.70
N PRO A 68 17.01 -10.42 -17.95
CA PRO A 68 18.41 -10.56 -18.35
C PRO A 68 19.39 -9.66 -17.57
N TYR A 69 18.89 -8.61 -16.93
CA TYR A 69 19.69 -7.70 -16.07
C TYR A 69 19.72 -8.17 -14.62
N GLY A 70 19.09 -9.30 -14.29
CA GLY A 70 18.97 -9.79 -12.92
C GLY A 70 17.95 -9.03 -12.06
N VAL A 71 17.09 -8.21 -12.69
CA VAL A 71 16.11 -7.36 -12.00
C VAL A 71 14.74 -8.05 -11.95
N ALA A 72 14.08 -8.00 -10.81
CA ALA A 72 12.72 -8.49 -10.61
C ALA A 72 11.74 -7.34 -10.27
N ILE A 73 10.43 -7.62 -10.36
CA ILE A 73 9.42 -6.62 -10.01
C ILE A 73 9.19 -6.57 -8.50
N ALA A 74 9.18 -5.33 -7.96
CA ALA A 74 8.66 -5.01 -6.63
C ALA A 74 7.28 -4.37 -6.76
N GLN A 75 6.23 -5.08 -6.34
CA GLN A 75 4.85 -4.61 -6.43
C GLN A 75 4.49 -3.70 -5.26
N HIS A 76 3.97 -2.53 -5.58
CA HIS A 76 3.32 -1.62 -4.64
C HIS A 76 1.79 -1.77 -4.70
N GLY A 77 1.09 -1.21 -3.70
CA GLY A 77 -0.38 -1.20 -3.69
C GLY A 77 -1.02 -2.59 -3.49
N ILE A 78 -0.34 -3.50 -2.78
CA ILE A 78 -0.84 -4.86 -2.51
C ILE A 78 -2.01 -4.85 -1.54
N SER A 79 -1.98 -3.97 -0.52
CA SER A 79 -3.10 -3.87 0.43
C SER A 79 -4.39 -3.55 -0.33
N GLY A 80 -5.41 -4.38 -0.14
CA GLY A 80 -6.67 -4.25 -0.86
C GLY A 80 -6.78 -5.03 -2.17
N THR A 81 -5.70 -5.66 -2.59
CA THR A 81 -5.76 -6.64 -3.69
C THR A 81 -6.30 -7.97 -3.15
N PRO A 82 -7.24 -8.64 -3.85
CA PRO A 82 -7.73 -9.96 -3.46
C PRO A 82 -6.59 -10.94 -3.19
N LEU A 83 -6.68 -11.68 -2.08
CA LEU A 83 -5.59 -12.53 -1.61
C LEU A 83 -5.27 -13.69 -2.57
N ASP A 84 -6.29 -14.22 -3.23
CA ASP A 84 -6.13 -15.24 -4.30
C ASP A 84 -5.30 -14.69 -5.47
N LYS A 85 -5.53 -13.44 -5.85
CA LYS A 85 -4.73 -12.74 -6.87
C LYS A 85 -3.29 -12.53 -6.42
N VAL A 86 -3.08 -12.09 -5.17
CA VAL A 86 -1.72 -11.91 -4.60
C VAL A 86 -0.93 -13.22 -4.66
N GLY A 87 -1.58 -14.35 -4.38
CA GLY A 87 -0.99 -15.69 -4.48
C GLY A 87 -0.42 -16.03 -5.86
N THR A 88 -0.94 -15.41 -6.92
CA THR A 88 -0.49 -15.65 -8.31
C THR A 88 0.71 -14.78 -8.73
N PHE A 89 1.04 -13.72 -8.00
CA PHE A 89 2.01 -12.69 -8.39
C PHE A 89 3.38 -13.23 -8.81
N ARG A 90 3.81 -14.32 -8.18
CA ARG A 90 5.08 -14.97 -8.54
C ARG A 90 5.12 -15.38 -10.02
N GLY A 91 3.98 -15.81 -10.59
CA GLY A 91 3.86 -16.19 -12.00
C GLY A 91 4.04 -15.02 -12.98
N TYR A 92 3.93 -13.79 -12.49
CA TYR A 92 4.05 -12.56 -13.28
C TYR A 92 5.37 -11.81 -13.04
N GLY A 93 6.40 -12.48 -12.54
CA GLY A 93 7.72 -11.86 -12.33
C GLY A 93 7.83 -11.01 -11.07
N ILE A 94 6.77 -10.89 -10.27
CA ILE A 94 6.78 -10.15 -9.00
C ILE A 94 7.47 -11.04 -7.94
N ARG A 95 8.56 -10.51 -7.35
CA ARG A 95 9.34 -11.23 -6.32
C ARG A 95 9.33 -10.55 -4.96
N LYS A 96 8.89 -9.31 -4.90
CA LYS A 96 8.76 -8.52 -3.68
C LYS A 96 7.43 -7.82 -3.66
N GLY A 97 6.75 -7.83 -2.52
CA GLY A 97 5.52 -7.10 -2.28
C GLY A 97 5.69 -6.07 -1.16
N ASN A 98 5.22 -4.85 -1.37
CA ASN A 98 5.20 -3.82 -0.35
C ASN A 98 3.80 -3.75 0.28
N VAL A 99 3.72 -4.15 1.55
CA VAL A 99 2.48 -4.17 2.33
C VAL A 99 2.66 -3.23 3.52
N ALA A 100 1.82 -2.23 3.65
CA ALA A 100 1.85 -1.28 4.75
C ALA A 100 0.45 -1.00 5.32
N THR A 101 -0.51 -0.65 4.46
CA THR A 101 -1.87 -0.27 4.88
C THR A 101 -2.58 -1.40 5.62
N LEU A 102 -2.36 -2.66 5.23
CA LEU A 102 -2.92 -3.81 5.94
C LEU A 102 -2.46 -3.83 7.40
N PHE A 103 -1.15 -3.73 7.64
CA PHE A 103 -0.61 -3.71 9.00
C PHE A 103 -1.10 -2.51 9.81
N GLN A 104 -1.21 -1.34 9.18
CA GLN A 104 -1.81 -0.18 9.81
C GLN A 104 -3.27 -0.42 10.21
N ASN A 105 -4.06 -1.06 9.34
CA ASN A 105 -5.45 -1.40 9.64
C ASN A 105 -5.53 -2.34 10.85
N VAL A 106 -4.62 -3.31 10.96
CA VAL A 106 -4.52 -4.21 12.13
C VAL A 106 -4.17 -3.43 13.38
N ILE A 107 -3.13 -2.58 13.33
CA ILE A 107 -2.70 -1.75 14.48
C ILE A 107 -3.85 -0.85 14.95
N PHE A 108 -4.55 -0.21 14.04
CA PHE A 108 -5.69 0.63 14.39
C PHE A 108 -6.92 -0.16 14.83
N GLY A 109 -6.94 -1.49 14.61
CA GLY A 109 -8.08 -2.35 14.94
C GLY A 109 -9.29 -2.05 14.08
N LEU A 110 -9.09 -1.78 12.81
CA LEU A 110 -10.18 -1.52 11.87
C LEU A 110 -10.84 -2.84 11.45
N LYS A 111 -12.14 -2.80 11.24
CA LYS A 111 -12.85 -3.91 10.60
C LYS A 111 -12.34 -4.07 9.19
N MET A 112 -11.94 -5.28 8.83
CA MET A 112 -11.39 -5.58 7.51
C MET A 112 -12.27 -6.54 6.74
N ASP A 113 -12.34 -6.35 5.44
CA ASP A 113 -12.90 -7.31 4.51
C ASP A 113 -11.97 -8.54 4.42
N PRO A 114 -12.45 -9.76 4.71
CA PRO A 114 -11.58 -10.94 4.77
C PRO A 114 -11.03 -11.37 3.41
N ALA A 115 -11.65 -10.97 2.31
CA ALA A 115 -11.19 -11.35 0.97
C ALA A 115 -10.06 -10.45 0.46
N THR A 116 -10.05 -9.18 0.88
CA THR A 116 -9.12 -8.16 0.34
C THR A 116 -8.18 -7.58 1.40
N GLY A 117 -8.50 -7.72 2.69
CA GLY A 117 -7.80 -7.00 3.75
C GLY A 117 -8.02 -5.48 3.73
N ASN A 118 -8.97 -4.98 2.93
CA ASN A 118 -9.36 -3.59 2.95
C ASN A 118 -10.08 -3.23 4.25
N ALA A 119 -9.83 -2.04 4.78
CA ALA A 119 -10.64 -1.52 5.86
C ALA A 119 -12.07 -1.24 5.36
N VAL A 120 -13.05 -1.68 6.14
CA VAL A 120 -14.48 -1.42 5.86
C VAL A 120 -14.77 0.06 6.07
N ILE A 121 -15.45 0.66 5.10
CA ILE A 121 -15.93 2.04 5.14
C ILE A 121 -17.45 2.00 5.29
N GLN A 122 -17.95 2.66 6.32
CA GLN A 122 -19.39 2.84 6.57
C GLN A 122 -19.64 4.32 6.86
N ASP A 123 -20.67 4.89 6.25
CA ASP A 123 -21.02 6.30 6.39
C ASP A 123 -19.85 7.26 6.15
N GLY A 124 -18.97 6.89 5.19
CA GLY A 124 -17.81 7.68 4.79
C GLY A 124 -16.63 7.65 5.77
N SER A 125 -16.62 6.73 6.73
CA SER A 125 -15.56 6.60 7.73
C SER A 125 -15.13 5.14 7.90
N TYR A 126 -13.88 4.94 8.36
CA TYR A 126 -13.42 3.63 8.78
C TYR A 126 -14.22 3.11 9.99
N VAL A 127 -14.51 1.83 9.99
CA VAL A 127 -15.15 1.13 11.10
C VAL A 127 -14.08 0.57 12.03
N LYS A 128 -14.00 1.07 13.26
CA LYS A 128 -13.16 0.50 14.33
C LYS A 128 -13.89 -0.66 14.99
N GLU A 129 -13.21 -1.81 15.14
CA GLU A 129 -13.74 -2.92 15.94
C GLU A 129 -13.50 -2.68 17.43
N PRO A 130 -14.51 -2.89 18.29
CA PRO A 130 -14.32 -2.79 19.74
C PRO A 130 -13.26 -3.78 20.21
N HIS A 131 -12.42 -3.33 21.15
CA HIS A 131 -11.37 -4.14 21.79
C HIS A 131 -10.29 -4.72 20.86
N ARG A 132 -10.19 -4.24 19.62
CA ARG A 132 -9.12 -4.60 18.68
C ARG A 132 -8.17 -3.45 18.42
N GLY A 133 -6.88 -3.78 18.23
CA GLY A 133 -5.84 -2.79 17.94
C GLY A 133 -5.62 -1.79 19.06
N ILE A 134 -5.23 -0.57 18.71
CA ILE A 134 -5.00 0.49 19.69
C ILE A 134 -6.27 0.81 20.48
N PRO A 135 -6.15 1.30 21.75
CA PRO A 135 -7.28 1.70 22.58
C PRO A 135 -8.14 2.79 21.92
N GLU A 136 -9.42 2.82 22.28
CA GLU A 136 -10.40 3.71 21.66
C GLU A 136 -10.12 5.19 21.90
N ASP A 137 -9.58 5.54 23.05
CA ASP A 137 -9.17 6.92 23.37
C ASP A 137 -8.01 7.37 22.45
N LEU A 138 -7.03 6.50 22.20
CA LEU A 138 -5.93 6.80 21.27
C LEU A 138 -6.44 6.90 19.84
N TRP A 139 -7.33 6.00 19.41
CA TRP A 139 -7.98 6.08 18.12
C TRP A 139 -8.74 7.40 17.92
N ASN A 140 -9.53 7.81 18.92
CA ASN A 140 -10.29 9.07 18.85
C ASN A 140 -9.36 10.30 18.76
N ARG A 141 -8.20 10.28 19.40
CA ARG A 141 -7.18 11.33 19.28
C ARG A 141 -6.58 11.36 17.86
N ILE A 142 -6.33 10.20 17.26
CA ILE A 142 -5.86 10.08 15.88
C ILE A 142 -6.91 10.64 14.92
N VAL A 143 -8.18 10.26 15.09
CA VAL A 143 -9.28 10.77 14.26
C VAL A 143 -9.38 12.28 14.36
N ALA A 144 -9.38 12.84 15.57
CA ALA A 144 -9.46 14.28 15.79
C ALA A 144 -8.27 15.03 15.15
N TRP A 145 -7.07 14.45 15.23
CA TRP A 145 -5.89 15.04 14.59
C TRP A 145 -6.01 15.01 13.06
N CYS A 146 -6.46 13.89 12.49
CA CYS A 146 -6.69 13.76 11.05
C CYS A 146 -7.74 14.76 10.55
N ASP A 147 -8.84 14.91 11.29
CA ASP A 147 -9.90 15.86 10.96
C ASP A 147 -9.37 17.31 10.98
N ALA A 148 -8.60 17.67 12.00
CA ALA A 148 -7.97 18.99 12.11
C ALA A 148 -7.00 19.29 10.94
N LYS A 149 -6.44 18.26 10.30
CA LYS A 149 -5.61 18.36 9.11
C LYS A 149 -6.40 18.33 7.80
N GLY A 150 -7.71 18.11 7.86
CA GLY A 150 -8.56 17.96 6.69
C GLY A 150 -8.36 16.64 5.94
N TYR A 151 -7.83 15.61 6.60
CA TYR A 151 -7.65 14.31 5.99
C TYR A 151 -8.97 13.54 5.93
N SER A 152 -9.22 12.90 4.80
CA SER A 152 -10.42 12.09 4.63
C SER A 152 -10.39 10.87 5.54
N ARG A 153 -11.51 10.61 6.24
CA ARG A 153 -11.68 9.45 7.15
C ARG A 153 -11.68 8.09 6.45
N LYS A 154 -11.58 8.06 5.13
CA LYS A 154 -11.53 6.86 4.30
C LYS A 154 -10.32 6.81 3.38
N SER A 155 -9.34 7.67 3.60
CA SER A 155 -8.14 7.74 2.75
C SER A 155 -6.92 7.15 3.44
N GLY A 156 -5.94 6.76 2.61
CA GLY A 156 -4.62 6.37 3.08
C GLY A 156 -3.87 7.49 3.83
N ASP A 157 -4.42 8.71 3.94
CA ASP A 157 -3.83 9.81 4.67
C ASP A 157 -3.72 9.54 6.18
N TYR A 158 -4.55 8.64 6.73
CA TYR A 158 -4.44 8.22 8.13
C TYR A 158 -3.06 7.66 8.49
N LYS A 159 -2.32 7.10 7.53
CA LYS A 159 -0.92 6.68 7.74
C LYS A 159 0.00 7.83 8.17
N LYS A 160 -0.36 9.08 7.87
CA LYS A 160 0.39 10.26 8.30
C LYS A 160 0.33 10.48 9.80
N ALA A 161 -0.67 9.92 10.48
CA ALA A 161 -0.78 9.92 11.94
C ALA A 161 0.30 9.06 12.63
N ASN A 162 0.88 8.10 11.91
CA ASN A 162 1.93 7.24 12.50
C ASN A 162 3.12 8.05 13.02
N LEU A 163 3.44 9.20 12.41
CA LEU A 163 4.55 10.03 12.88
C LEU A 163 4.25 10.77 14.19
N PRO A 164 3.16 11.56 14.31
CA PRO A 164 2.85 12.27 15.56
C PRO A 164 2.35 11.36 16.69
N PHE A 165 1.89 10.15 16.37
CA PHE A 165 1.41 9.17 17.34
C PHE A 165 2.34 7.96 17.49
N HIS A 166 3.59 8.06 17.00
CA HIS A 166 4.59 7.00 17.06
C HIS A 166 4.78 6.50 18.50
N ASP A 167 5.18 7.38 19.41
CA ASP A 167 5.45 7.02 20.80
C ASP A 167 4.19 6.52 21.52
N PRO A 168 3.02 7.20 21.46
CA PRO A 168 1.79 6.67 22.02
C PRO A 168 1.38 5.28 21.54
N ILE A 169 1.76 4.89 20.31
CA ILE A 169 1.48 3.56 19.78
C ILE A 169 2.50 2.53 20.28
N LEU A 170 3.79 2.89 20.30
CA LEU A 170 4.85 1.98 20.73
C LEU A 170 4.88 1.75 22.24
N ASP A 171 4.47 2.76 23.03
CA ASP A 171 4.44 2.68 24.50
C ASP A 171 3.18 1.99 25.04
N LEU A 172 2.35 1.39 24.19
CA LEU A 172 1.20 0.61 24.63
C LEU A 172 1.67 -0.58 25.50
N PRO A 173 0.91 -0.93 26.55
CA PRO A 173 1.28 -2.05 27.41
C PRO A 173 1.27 -3.38 26.63
N PRO A 174 2.09 -4.38 27.02
CA PRO A 174 2.16 -5.67 26.34
C PRO A 174 0.80 -6.34 26.16
N SER A 175 -0.10 -6.24 27.14
CA SER A 175 -1.47 -6.77 27.05
C SER A 175 -2.31 -6.20 25.90
N VAL A 176 -1.90 -5.06 25.34
CA VAL A 176 -2.54 -4.45 24.16
C VAL A 176 -1.74 -4.78 22.90
N GLN A 177 -0.41 -4.82 23.01
CA GLN A 177 0.46 -5.10 21.84
C GLN A 177 0.38 -6.57 21.39
N GLU A 178 0.41 -7.52 22.32
CA GLU A 178 0.40 -8.96 22.00
C GLU A 178 -0.76 -9.37 21.09
N PRO A 179 -2.03 -9.01 21.37
CA PRO A 179 -3.15 -9.35 20.46
C PRO A 179 -3.11 -8.65 19.10
N ILE A 180 -2.24 -7.64 18.92
CA ILE A 180 -2.07 -6.95 17.63
C ILE A 180 -1.10 -7.70 16.73
N VAL A 181 -0.11 -8.39 17.31
CA VAL A 181 0.95 -9.09 16.57
C VAL A 181 0.63 -10.56 16.31
N GLU A 182 -0.33 -11.16 17.03
CA GLU A 182 -0.87 -12.50 16.79
C GLU A 182 -1.84 -12.53 15.59
#